data_595a20ad9d2cd3275e4ddc42537b8c53
#
_entry.id   595a20ad9d2cd3275e4ddc42537b8c53
#
_cell.length_a   1.000
_cell.length_b   1.000
_cell.length_c   1.000
_cell.angle_alpha   90.00
_cell.angle_beta   90.00
_cell.angle_gamma   90.00
#
_symmetry.space_group_name_H-M   'P 1'
#
loop_
_entity.id
_entity.type
_entity.pdbx_description
1 polymer ?
#
loop_
_entity_poly.entity_id
_entity_poly.type
_entity_poly.pdbx_seq_one_letter_code
_entity_poly.pdbx_strand_id
1 'polypeptide(L)'
;IGTTGRGIGPTYSDKAERSGLRMIDLLDEEHLSERLKGPIASKNLLLQKVHGIEPLDADQVIAEYADYGRRLSSHVVDCTRAIHDAARARKNILFEGAQGTLLDLDHGTYPYVTSSNPVAGGACIGAGVGPTLIDRVIGVAKAYTTRVGEGPFPTELEGSLSDHLCDR
;
A
#
# COMPACT_ATOMS: atom_id res chain seq x y z
N ILE A 1 -16.14 8.14 0.14
CA ILE A 1 -14.70 8.46 0.30
C ILE A 1 -14.02 8.61 -1.06
N GLY A 2 -14.47 7.87 -2.06
CA GLY A 2 -13.80 7.76 -3.36
C GLY A 2 -12.49 6.97 -3.24
N THR A 3 -12.36 5.87 -3.98
CA THR A 3 -11.17 5.02 -3.94
C THR A 3 -10.72 4.67 -5.36
N THR A 4 -9.47 4.23 -5.50
CA THR A 4 -8.97 3.74 -6.79
C THR A 4 -9.47 2.34 -7.14
N GLY A 5 -10.23 1.68 -6.24
CA GLY A 5 -10.76 0.32 -6.44
C GLY A 5 -9.68 -0.77 -6.54
N ARG A 6 -8.49 -0.54 -6.00
CA ARG A 6 -7.34 -1.46 -6.09
C ARG A 6 -7.17 -2.37 -4.88
N GLY A 7 -8.12 -2.38 -3.94
CA GLY A 7 -8.08 -3.26 -2.76
C GLY A 7 -7.08 -2.84 -1.66
N ILE A 8 -6.53 -1.62 -1.71
CA ILE A 8 -5.52 -1.17 -0.74
C ILE A 8 -6.10 -1.08 0.67
N GLY A 9 -7.28 -0.49 0.85
CA GLY A 9 -7.94 -0.39 2.15
C GLY A 9 -8.14 -1.75 2.82
N PRO A 10 -8.82 -2.72 2.17
CA PRO A 10 -8.96 -4.07 2.69
C PRO A 10 -7.64 -4.75 3.04
N THR A 11 -6.59 -4.57 2.22
CA THR A 11 -5.27 -5.14 2.50
C THR A 11 -4.65 -4.58 3.77
N TYR A 12 -4.78 -3.26 4.02
CA TYR A 12 -4.32 -2.65 5.28
C TYR A 12 -5.16 -3.09 6.48
N SER A 13 -6.46 -3.32 6.30
CA SER A 13 -7.31 -3.90 7.34
C SER A 13 -6.83 -5.31 7.72
N ASP A 14 -6.61 -6.17 6.73
CA ASP A 14 -6.09 -7.53 6.95
C ASP A 14 -4.69 -7.50 7.60
N LYS A 15 -3.84 -6.53 7.24
CA LYS A 15 -2.53 -6.33 7.88
C LYS A 15 -2.68 -5.98 9.37
N ALA A 16 -3.57 -5.05 9.71
CA ALA A 16 -3.80 -4.61 11.10
C ALA A 16 -4.46 -5.72 11.94
N GLU A 17 -5.36 -6.49 11.34
CA GLU A 17 -5.97 -7.68 11.92
C GLU A 17 -4.99 -8.86 12.05
N ARG A 18 -3.87 -8.81 11.37
CA ARG A 18 -2.82 -9.85 11.32
C ARG A 18 -3.25 -11.12 10.57
N SER A 19 -4.26 -11.03 9.73
CA SER A 19 -4.71 -12.07 8.81
C SER A 19 -4.05 -11.96 7.42
N GLY A 20 -3.40 -10.82 7.13
CA GLY A 20 -2.72 -10.56 5.87
C GLY A 20 -1.50 -11.44 5.61
N LEU A 21 -1.16 -11.60 4.34
CA LEU A 21 0.02 -12.33 3.87
C LEU A 21 1.24 -11.42 3.75
N ARG A 22 2.40 -12.03 3.92
CA ARG A 22 3.70 -11.40 3.66
C ARG A 22 4.32 -12.00 2.40
N MET A 23 5.22 -11.27 1.76
CA MET A 23 5.91 -11.78 0.55
C MET A 23 6.63 -13.10 0.78
N ILE A 24 7.15 -13.34 1.99
CA ILE A 24 7.82 -14.59 2.37
C ILE A 24 6.88 -15.79 2.33
N ASP A 25 5.58 -15.59 2.61
CA ASP A 25 4.59 -16.67 2.62
C ASP A 25 4.37 -17.25 1.20
N LEU A 26 4.71 -16.49 0.15
CA LEU A 26 4.60 -16.95 -1.24
C LEU A 26 5.68 -17.98 -1.63
N LEU A 27 6.74 -18.11 -0.84
CA LEU A 27 7.89 -18.97 -1.20
C LEU A 27 7.66 -20.45 -0.86
N ASP A 28 6.65 -20.73 -0.07
CA ASP A 28 6.27 -22.08 0.35
C ASP A 28 4.80 -22.29 0.04
N GLU A 29 4.50 -23.15 -0.93
CA GLU A 29 3.13 -23.36 -1.43
C GLU A 29 2.23 -24.02 -0.38
N GLU A 30 2.74 -24.92 0.45
CA GLU A 30 1.97 -25.56 1.52
C GLU A 30 1.60 -24.52 2.58
N HIS A 31 2.57 -23.74 3.04
CA HIS A 31 2.35 -22.65 3.98
C HIS A 31 1.39 -21.60 3.41
N LEU A 32 1.55 -21.19 2.15
CA LEU A 32 0.65 -20.27 1.46
C LEU A 32 -0.80 -20.80 1.44
N SER A 33 -0.95 -22.08 1.12
CA SER A 33 -2.27 -22.75 1.10
C SER A 33 -2.92 -22.70 2.48
N GLU A 34 -2.20 -23.04 3.53
CA GLU A 34 -2.71 -22.97 4.91
C GLU A 34 -3.14 -21.56 5.30
N ARG A 35 -2.31 -20.58 4.97
CA ARG A 35 -2.55 -19.16 5.30
C ARG A 35 -3.74 -18.57 4.54
N LEU A 36 -4.00 -18.99 3.30
CA LEU A 36 -5.05 -18.42 2.44
C LEU A 36 -6.43 -19.02 2.69
N LYS A 37 -6.54 -20.28 3.08
CA LYS A 37 -7.85 -20.97 3.23
C LYS A 37 -8.84 -20.23 4.12
N GLY A 38 -8.42 -19.80 5.28
CA GLY A 38 -9.28 -19.07 6.23
C GLY A 38 -9.72 -17.69 5.70
N PRO A 39 -8.80 -16.82 5.29
CA PRO A 39 -9.14 -15.53 4.70
C PRO A 39 -10.03 -15.64 3.46
N ILE A 40 -9.77 -16.55 2.53
CA ILE A 40 -10.61 -16.73 1.34
C ILE A 40 -12.02 -17.20 1.75
N ALA A 41 -12.14 -18.14 2.67
CA ALA A 41 -13.44 -18.59 3.15
C ALA A 41 -14.25 -17.43 3.76
N SER A 42 -13.62 -16.59 4.58
CA SER A 42 -14.26 -15.40 5.18
C SER A 42 -14.69 -14.39 4.12
N LYS A 43 -13.83 -14.09 3.14
CA LYS A 43 -14.17 -13.17 2.04
C LYS A 43 -15.27 -13.74 1.14
N ASN A 44 -15.25 -15.03 0.85
CA ASN A 44 -16.29 -15.71 0.08
C ASN A 44 -17.66 -15.64 0.77
N LEU A 45 -17.68 -15.75 2.10
CA LEU A 45 -18.92 -15.56 2.85
C LEU A 45 -19.52 -14.16 2.64
N LEU A 46 -18.67 -13.11 2.67
CA LEU A 46 -19.09 -11.74 2.39
C LEU A 46 -19.53 -11.57 0.94
N LEU A 47 -18.77 -12.07 -0.02
CA LEU A 47 -19.11 -12.01 -1.44
C LEU A 47 -20.48 -12.60 -1.72
N GLN A 48 -20.74 -13.80 -1.21
CA GLN A 48 -22.00 -14.51 -1.45
C GLN A 48 -23.17 -13.90 -0.66
N LYS A 49 -23.00 -13.69 0.65
CA LYS A 49 -24.13 -13.35 1.53
C LYS A 49 -24.46 -11.87 1.55
N VAL A 50 -23.49 -11.01 1.33
CA VAL A 50 -23.69 -9.54 1.38
C VAL A 50 -23.77 -8.95 -0.03
N HIS A 51 -22.93 -9.42 -0.93
CA HIS A 51 -22.82 -8.81 -2.26
C HIS A 51 -23.47 -9.60 -3.39
N GLY A 52 -23.89 -10.86 -3.15
CA GLY A 52 -24.49 -11.73 -4.17
C GLY A 52 -23.53 -12.04 -5.33
N ILE A 53 -22.23 -12.04 -5.07
CA ILE A 53 -21.16 -12.28 -6.04
C ILE A 53 -20.68 -13.73 -5.87
N GLU A 54 -20.30 -14.36 -6.99
CA GLU A 54 -19.73 -15.70 -6.98
C GLU A 54 -18.45 -15.76 -6.13
N PRO A 55 -18.23 -16.86 -5.40
CA PRO A 55 -17.06 -17.03 -4.55
C PRO A 55 -15.79 -17.15 -5.39
N LEU A 56 -14.68 -16.75 -4.81
CA LEU A 56 -13.35 -17.02 -5.35
C LEU A 56 -13.03 -18.51 -5.24
N ASP A 57 -12.45 -19.07 -6.27
CA ASP A 57 -11.85 -20.40 -6.24
C ASP A 57 -10.51 -20.33 -5.47
N ALA A 58 -10.48 -20.95 -4.30
CA ALA A 58 -9.31 -20.92 -3.44
C ALA A 58 -8.10 -21.62 -4.06
N ASP A 59 -8.29 -22.73 -4.73
CA ASP A 59 -7.20 -23.50 -5.32
C ASP A 59 -6.61 -22.75 -6.51
N GLN A 60 -7.43 -22.08 -7.31
CA GLN A 60 -6.97 -21.22 -8.38
C GLN A 60 -6.14 -20.05 -7.85
N VAL A 61 -6.60 -19.36 -6.80
CA VAL A 61 -5.86 -18.25 -6.17
C VAL A 61 -4.53 -18.74 -5.61
N ILE A 62 -4.53 -19.87 -4.90
CA ILE A 62 -3.29 -20.44 -4.34
C ILE A 62 -2.29 -20.77 -5.44
N ALA A 63 -2.72 -21.45 -6.49
CA ALA A 63 -1.85 -21.81 -7.61
C ALA A 63 -1.24 -20.59 -8.32
N GLU A 64 -2.04 -19.55 -8.55
CA GLU A 64 -1.58 -18.30 -9.16
C GLU A 64 -0.51 -17.62 -8.30
N TYR A 65 -0.77 -17.47 -7.00
CA TYR A 65 0.15 -16.79 -6.10
C TYR A 65 1.40 -17.62 -5.77
N ALA A 66 1.30 -18.95 -5.76
CA ALA A 66 2.47 -19.83 -5.71
C ALA A 66 3.38 -19.66 -6.93
N ASP A 67 2.78 -19.48 -8.14
CA ASP A 67 3.57 -19.17 -9.35
C ASP A 67 4.28 -17.81 -9.22
N TYR A 68 3.60 -16.78 -8.72
CA TYR A 68 4.26 -15.50 -8.43
C TYR A 68 5.40 -15.67 -7.41
N GLY A 69 5.21 -16.49 -6.37
CA GLY A 69 6.25 -16.81 -5.40
C GLY A 69 7.49 -17.42 -6.05
N ARG A 70 7.32 -18.41 -6.92
CA ARG A 70 8.43 -19.03 -7.66
C ARG A 70 9.19 -18.02 -8.53
N ARG A 71 8.46 -17.16 -9.24
CA ARG A 71 9.05 -16.13 -10.13
C ARG A 71 9.76 -15.02 -9.36
N LEU A 72 9.29 -14.68 -8.15
CA LEU A 72 9.82 -13.60 -7.34
C LEU A 72 10.83 -14.06 -6.28
N SER A 73 11.09 -15.36 -6.16
CA SER A 73 11.88 -15.95 -5.08
C SER A 73 13.24 -15.30 -4.88
N SER A 74 13.95 -14.98 -5.96
CA SER A 74 15.26 -14.31 -5.90
C SER A 74 15.19 -12.85 -5.45
N HIS A 75 14.00 -12.25 -5.40
CA HIS A 75 13.78 -10.85 -5.00
C HIS A 75 13.24 -10.72 -3.59
N VAL A 76 12.85 -11.82 -2.95
CA VAL A 76 12.35 -11.80 -1.57
C VAL A 76 13.52 -11.91 -0.60
N VAL A 77 13.75 -10.84 0.14
CA VAL A 77 14.87 -10.74 1.08
C VAL A 77 14.41 -10.07 2.38
N ASP A 78 15.20 -10.18 3.44
CA ASP A 78 15.05 -9.32 4.61
C ASP A 78 15.46 -7.87 4.25
N CYS A 79 14.46 -7.07 3.90
CA CYS A 79 14.68 -5.68 3.49
C CYS A 79 15.31 -4.84 4.61
N THR A 80 14.93 -5.05 5.85
CA THR A 80 15.49 -4.32 7.00
C THR A 80 17.00 -4.56 7.09
N ARG A 81 17.40 -5.83 7.02
CA ARG A 81 18.82 -6.18 7.01
C ARG A 81 19.56 -5.60 5.82
N ALA A 82 19.00 -5.72 4.61
CA ALA A 82 19.61 -5.19 3.39
C ALA A 82 19.86 -3.69 3.48
N ILE A 83 18.90 -2.92 4.02
CA ILE A 83 19.02 -1.47 4.20
C ILE A 83 20.07 -1.14 5.27
N HIS A 84 20.08 -1.83 6.40
CA HIS A 84 21.09 -1.63 7.43
C HIS A 84 22.51 -1.95 6.94
N ASP A 85 22.68 -3.00 6.15
CA ASP A 85 23.98 -3.35 5.56
C ASP A 85 24.43 -2.28 4.54
N ALA A 86 23.50 -1.75 3.74
CA ALA A 86 23.79 -0.63 2.83
C ALA A 86 24.21 0.64 3.60
N ALA A 87 23.52 0.96 4.70
CA ALA A 87 23.86 2.10 5.55
C ALA A 87 25.23 1.95 6.21
N ARG A 88 25.55 0.77 6.76
CA ARG A 88 26.89 0.47 7.30
C ARG A 88 27.98 0.59 6.25
N ALA A 89 27.68 0.20 5.02
CA ALA A 89 28.57 0.36 3.88
C ALA A 89 28.62 1.80 3.34
N ARG A 90 27.99 2.77 4.01
CA ARG A 90 27.90 4.19 3.63
C ARG A 90 27.39 4.42 2.22
N LYS A 91 26.44 3.58 1.76
CA LYS A 91 25.77 3.77 0.48
C LYS A 91 24.72 4.86 0.60
N ASN A 92 24.48 5.58 -0.49
CA ASN A 92 23.35 6.48 -0.58
C ASN A 92 22.07 5.66 -0.71
N ILE A 93 21.07 5.94 0.15
CA ILE A 93 19.79 5.27 0.18
C ILE A 93 18.71 6.33 -0.05
N LEU A 94 17.88 6.13 -1.05
CA LEU A 94 16.70 6.96 -1.31
C LEU A 94 15.45 6.22 -0.87
N PHE A 95 14.69 6.81 0.04
CA PHE A 95 13.34 6.39 0.37
C PHE A 95 12.37 7.26 -0.43
N GLU A 96 11.67 6.66 -1.36
CA GLU A 96 10.67 7.34 -2.18
C GLU A 96 9.27 6.98 -1.69
N GLY A 97 8.51 7.99 -1.26
CA GLY A 97 7.10 7.85 -0.91
C GLY A 97 6.19 8.04 -2.12
N ALA A 98 4.92 7.84 -1.90
CA ALA A 98 3.84 8.11 -2.85
C ALA A 98 2.74 8.91 -2.16
N GLN A 99 1.67 9.24 -2.88
CA GLN A 99 0.54 10.04 -2.40
C GLN A 99 0.98 11.46 -1.98
N GLY A 100 0.55 11.92 -0.79
CA GLY A 100 0.89 13.25 -0.26
C GLY A 100 0.46 13.39 1.19
N THR A 101 1.00 14.39 1.88
CA THR A 101 0.78 14.62 3.31
C THR A 101 -0.69 14.74 3.67
N LEU A 102 -1.51 15.38 2.84
CA LEU A 102 -2.95 15.53 3.11
C LEU A 102 -3.74 14.22 2.95
N LEU A 103 -3.12 13.17 2.40
CA LEU A 103 -3.68 11.83 2.32
C LEU A 103 -3.19 10.89 3.42
N ASP A 104 -2.37 11.38 4.35
CA ASP A 104 -1.89 10.56 5.47
C ASP A 104 -3.04 10.13 6.38
N LEU A 105 -3.03 8.86 6.79
CA LEU A 105 -4.10 8.27 7.59
C LEU A 105 -4.33 9.00 8.90
N ASP A 106 -3.27 9.46 9.56
CA ASP A 106 -3.33 10.07 10.88
C ASP A 106 -3.32 11.61 10.82
N HIS A 107 -2.63 12.19 9.84
CA HIS A 107 -2.38 13.63 9.74
C HIS A 107 -3.04 14.30 8.54
N GLY A 108 -3.69 13.52 7.67
CA GLY A 108 -4.39 14.02 6.50
C GLY A 108 -5.82 14.47 6.77
N THR A 109 -6.57 14.65 5.69
CA THR A 109 -7.98 15.09 5.70
C THR A 109 -8.92 13.91 5.97
N TYR A 110 -8.76 13.23 7.09
CA TYR A 110 -9.61 12.10 7.47
C TYR A 110 -11.11 12.44 7.40
N PRO A 111 -12.00 11.57 6.86
CA PRO A 111 -11.76 10.21 6.39
C PRO A 111 -11.27 10.10 4.93
N TYR A 112 -11.04 11.20 4.24
CA TYR A 112 -10.65 11.26 2.83
C TYR A 112 -9.13 11.11 2.66
N VAL A 113 -8.60 9.98 3.09
CA VAL A 113 -7.16 9.68 3.18
C VAL A 113 -6.85 8.31 2.57
N THR A 114 -5.57 8.01 2.36
CA THR A 114 -5.11 6.65 2.08
C THR A 114 -5.04 5.82 3.37
N SER A 115 -4.99 4.51 3.25
CA SER A 115 -4.85 3.61 4.41
C SER A 115 -3.42 3.51 4.94
N SER A 116 -2.53 4.38 4.52
CA SER A 116 -1.11 4.36 4.85
C SER A 116 -0.62 5.72 5.34
N ASN A 117 0.64 5.77 5.79
CA ASN A 117 1.31 7.00 6.22
C ASN A 117 2.36 7.42 5.17
N PRO A 118 2.01 8.25 4.18
CA PRO A 118 2.94 8.75 3.17
C PRO A 118 3.88 9.86 3.66
N VAL A 119 3.71 10.36 4.88
CA VAL A 119 4.66 11.29 5.50
C VAL A 119 6.02 10.63 5.72
N ALA A 120 7.10 11.42 5.84
CA ALA A 120 8.47 10.92 5.93
C ALA A 120 8.69 9.87 7.04
N GLY A 121 7.98 9.97 8.15
CA GLY A 121 8.00 8.98 9.24
C GLY A 121 7.55 7.58 8.80
N GLY A 122 6.71 7.48 7.77
CA GLY A 122 6.26 6.22 7.19
C GLY A 122 7.41 5.39 6.60
N ALA A 123 8.49 6.02 6.14
CA ALA A 123 9.69 5.34 5.66
C ALA A 123 10.35 4.51 6.77
N CYS A 124 10.40 5.04 7.99
CA CYS A 124 10.98 4.34 9.13
C CYS A 124 10.22 3.03 9.44
N ILE A 125 8.88 3.09 9.45
CA ILE A 125 8.03 1.93 9.72
C ILE A 125 8.10 0.93 8.55
N GLY A 126 7.99 1.43 7.31
CA GLY A 126 7.96 0.59 6.12
C GLY A 126 9.28 -0.13 5.84
N ALA A 127 10.40 0.51 6.13
CA ALA A 127 11.74 -0.02 5.88
C ALA A 127 12.40 -0.64 7.13
N GLY A 128 11.80 -0.49 8.32
CA GLY A 128 12.35 -1.02 9.57
C GLY A 128 13.62 -0.30 10.00
N VAL A 129 13.72 1.01 9.78
CA VAL A 129 14.88 1.82 10.13
C VAL A 129 14.54 2.84 11.22
N GLY A 130 15.49 3.13 12.09
CA GLY A 130 15.33 4.19 13.09
C GLY A 130 15.31 5.59 12.44
N PRO A 131 14.58 6.56 13.02
CA PRO A 131 14.49 7.91 12.45
C PRO A 131 15.85 8.61 12.35
N THR A 132 16.81 8.25 13.18
CA THR A 132 18.19 8.78 13.16
C THR A 132 19.03 8.29 11.98
N LEU A 133 18.51 7.32 11.20
CA LEU A 133 19.15 6.89 9.96
C LEU A 133 18.76 7.78 8.77
N ILE A 134 17.78 8.63 8.92
CA ILE A 134 17.32 9.56 7.89
C ILE A 134 18.10 10.87 8.01
N ASP A 135 19.06 11.08 7.13
CA ASP A 135 19.88 12.30 7.15
C ASP A 135 19.15 13.53 6.60
N ARG A 136 18.25 13.31 5.63
CA ARG A 136 17.59 14.41 4.93
C ARG A 136 16.20 14.01 4.45
N VAL A 137 15.26 14.93 4.59
CA VAL A 137 13.91 14.82 4.01
C VAL A 137 13.75 15.87 2.93
N ILE A 138 13.24 15.44 1.78
CA ILE A 138 12.96 16.32 0.63
C ILE A 138 11.45 16.29 0.39
N GLY A 139 10.82 17.46 0.46
CA GLY A 139 9.43 17.63 0.06
C GLY A 139 9.34 17.90 -1.44
N VAL A 140 8.47 17.18 -2.12
CA VAL A 140 8.14 17.42 -3.53
C VAL A 140 6.73 17.98 -3.60
N ALA A 141 6.57 19.13 -4.20
CA ALA A 141 5.27 19.77 -4.41
C ALA A 141 5.04 20.00 -5.90
N LYS A 142 3.80 19.85 -6.33
CA LYS A 142 3.40 20.23 -7.69
C LYS A 142 3.32 21.77 -7.79
N ALA A 143 3.51 22.28 -8.98
CA ALA A 143 3.29 23.71 -9.27
C ALA A 143 1.82 24.12 -9.05
N TYR A 144 0.90 23.19 -9.28
CA TYR A 144 -0.52 23.30 -8.87
C TYR A 144 -0.95 21.93 -8.28
N THR A 145 -1.77 21.98 -7.26
CA THR A 145 -2.22 20.78 -6.56
C THR A 145 -3.38 20.12 -7.36
N THR A 146 -3.37 18.80 -7.40
CA THR A 146 -4.48 18.01 -7.91
C THR A 146 -4.96 17.04 -6.84
N ARG A 147 -6.26 16.77 -6.82
CA ARG A 147 -6.87 15.77 -5.95
C ARG A 147 -7.70 14.78 -6.75
N VAL A 148 -7.59 13.52 -6.44
CA VAL A 148 -8.46 12.45 -6.93
C VAL A 148 -9.29 11.94 -5.77
N GLY A 149 -10.59 11.73 -5.97
CA GLY A 149 -11.53 11.35 -4.94
C GLY A 149 -12.18 12.53 -4.23
N GLU A 150 -12.97 12.23 -3.22
CA GLU A 150 -13.73 13.21 -2.46
C GLU A 150 -12.87 13.84 -1.34
N GLY A 151 -13.44 14.84 -0.69
CA GLY A 151 -12.86 15.50 0.47
C GLY A 151 -12.51 16.95 0.26
N PRO A 152 -12.08 17.66 1.30
CA PRO A 152 -11.81 19.08 1.24
C PRO A 152 -10.66 19.40 0.29
N PHE A 153 -10.88 20.41 -0.54
CA PHE A 153 -9.89 20.97 -1.45
C PHE A 153 -10.00 22.51 -1.41
N PRO A 154 -9.49 23.17 -0.36
CA PRO A 154 -9.74 24.59 -0.10
C PRO A 154 -9.24 25.53 -1.20
N THR A 155 -8.33 25.09 -2.04
CA THR A 155 -7.74 25.84 -3.15
C THR A 155 -8.27 25.39 -4.51
N GLU A 156 -9.41 24.70 -4.53
CA GLU A 156 -10.05 24.27 -5.77
C GLU A 156 -10.36 25.48 -6.65
N LEU A 157 -9.99 25.37 -7.91
CA LEU A 157 -10.23 26.41 -8.91
C LEU A 157 -11.55 26.10 -9.63
N GLU A 158 -12.30 27.15 -9.93
CA GLU A 158 -13.52 27.07 -10.70
C GLU A 158 -13.40 27.89 -12.00
N GLY A 159 -14.25 27.57 -13.00
CA GLY A 159 -14.32 28.29 -14.26
C GLY A 159 -13.18 27.99 -15.22
N SER A 160 -12.95 28.91 -16.16
CA SER A 160 -12.09 28.71 -17.33
C SER A 160 -10.64 28.31 -17.01
N LEU A 161 -10.10 28.71 -15.87
CA LEU A 161 -8.75 28.31 -15.45
C LEU A 161 -8.71 26.84 -15.03
N SER A 162 -9.74 26.38 -14.31
CA SER A 162 -9.91 24.96 -13.95
C SER A 162 -10.02 24.11 -15.20
N ASP A 163 -10.90 24.50 -16.13
CA ASP A 163 -11.13 23.79 -17.39
C ASP A 163 -9.83 23.67 -18.18
N HIS A 164 -9.08 24.76 -18.30
CA HIS A 164 -7.79 24.76 -19.00
C HIS A 164 -6.74 23.82 -18.36
N LEU A 165 -6.74 23.68 -17.03
CA LEU A 165 -5.81 22.80 -16.34
C LEU A 165 -6.25 21.32 -16.41
N CYS A 166 -7.55 21.05 -16.45
CA CYS A 166 -8.09 19.69 -16.57
C CYS A 166 -7.94 19.13 -17.99
N ASP A 167 -7.95 19.98 -19.01
CA ASP A 167 -7.86 19.58 -20.42
C ASP A 167 -6.43 19.28 -20.90
N ARG A 168 -5.43 19.43 -20.02
CA ARG A 168 -4.01 19.17 -20.32
C ARG A 168 -3.48 17.92 -19.67
#